data_62d80e05fb9b0943ac9b5e853188ce6e
#
_entry.id   62d80e05fb9b0943ac9b5e853188ce6e
#
_cell.length_a   1.000
_cell.length_b   1.000
_cell.length_c   1.000
_cell.angle_alpha   90.00
_cell.angle_beta   90.00
_cell.angle_gamma   90.00
#
_symmetry.space_group_name_H-M   'P 1'
#
loop_
_entity.id
_entity.type
_entity.pdbx_description
1 polymer ?
#
loop_
_entity_poly.entity_id
_entity_poly.type
_entity_poly.pdbx_seq_one_letter_code
_entity_poly.pdbx_strand_id
1 'polypeptide(L)'
;MKCTKTWKSEGKISEDQFKNFKNFHIVGIVGSIDNDFCGTDMTIGADSALHRIVDCVDTITTTAHSHQRAFVLEVMGRHCGYLALCAAISCGADYVFIPEDPPEEGWEERMITKMEKARKFGNRLNIIIVAEGAIDRNGKPITSNYIKDVCSQKINLDTRVTVLGHVQRGGRPSAFDRILGTRMGCEAVLALLESDENTEACVISLRGNQMCRVNMMEAVRKTQQVGTAMANKNWEEATSLRGSTFSHGSKLVFSK
;
A
#
# COMPACT_ATOMS: atom_id res chain seq x y z
N MET A 1 1.65 -15.55 -26.55
CA MET A 1 1.38 -15.95 -27.96
C MET A 1 1.22 -14.78 -28.95
N LYS A 2 0.59 -13.66 -28.63
CA LYS A 2 0.51 -12.50 -29.56
C LYS A 2 1.89 -11.90 -29.87
N CYS A 3 2.79 -11.76 -28.90
CA CYS A 3 4.09 -11.10 -29.08
C CYS A 3 5.03 -11.80 -30.07
N THR A 4 5.19 -13.12 -30.02
CA THR A 4 6.11 -13.85 -30.89
C THR A 4 5.64 -13.83 -32.35
N LYS A 5 4.32 -13.90 -32.61
CA LYS A 5 3.74 -13.74 -33.93
C LYS A 5 3.99 -12.34 -34.49
N THR A 6 3.80 -11.31 -33.67
CA THR A 6 4.06 -9.91 -34.04
C THR A 6 5.54 -9.70 -34.32
N TRP A 7 6.45 -10.20 -33.49
CA TRP A 7 7.89 -10.09 -33.69
C TRP A 7 8.36 -10.79 -34.98
N LYS A 8 7.75 -11.94 -35.33
CA LYS A 8 7.99 -12.60 -36.59
C LYS A 8 7.53 -11.74 -37.77
N SER A 9 6.30 -11.20 -37.72
CA SER A 9 5.78 -10.34 -38.78
C SER A 9 6.55 -9.03 -38.95
N GLU A 10 7.17 -8.54 -37.90
CA GLU A 10 8.03 -7.35 -37.88
C GLU A 10 9.50 -7.67 -38.25
N GLY A 11 9.83 -8.91 -38.54
CA GLY A 11 11.19 -9.32 -38.88
C GLY A 11 12.18 -9.30 -37.72
N LYS A 12 11.71 -9.19 -36.48
CA LYS A 12 12.55 -9.15 -35.29
C LYS A 12 13.10 -10.50 -34.87
N ILE A 13 12.47 -11.60 -35.30
CA ILE A 13 12.90 -12.96 -35.07
C ILE A 13 12.81 -13.77 -36.35
N SER A 14 13.73 -14.71 -36.55
CA SER A 14 13.74 -15.61 -37.71
C SER A 14 12.64 -16.66 -37.62
N GLU A 15 12.36 -17.34 -38.78
CA GLU A 15 11.43 -18.47 -38.81
C GLU A 15 11.84 -19.61 -37.88
N ASP A 16 13.15 -19.92 -37.83
CA ASP A 16 13.65 -20.98 -36.96
C ASP A 16 13.57 -20.61 -35.49
N GLN A 17 13.85 -19.34 -35.15
CA GLN A 17 13.62 -18.82 -33.80
C GLN A 17 12.14 -18.88 -33.41
N PHE A 18 11.25 -18.52 -34.35
CA PHE A 18 9.82 -18.61 -34.07
C PHE A 18 9.35 -20.05 -33.84
N LYS A 19 9.85 -21.02 -34.62
CA LYS A 19 9.53 -22.46 -34.45
C LYS A 19 10.02 -22.98 -33.12
N ASN A 20 11.26 -22.64 -32.72
CA ASN A 20 11.89 -23.12 -31.51
C ASN A 20 11.33 -22.47 -30.25
N PHE A 21 10.85 -21.22 -30.33
CA PHE A 21 10.33 -20.46 -29.19
C PHE A 21 8.87 -20.04 -29.40
N LYS A 22 8.09 -20.91 -30.05
CA LYS A 22 6.66 -20.68 -30.34
C LYS A 22 5.86 -20.37 -29.07
N ASN A 23 6.20 -21.04 -27.98
CA ASN A 23 5.56 -20.89 -26.67
C ASN A 23 6.53 -20.21 -25.72
N PHE A 24 6.22 -18.95 -25.38
CA PHE A 24 6.96 -18.18 -24.39
C PHE A 24 6.15 -18.09 -23.11
N HIS A 25 6.60 -18.83 -22.10
CA HIS A 25 5.93 -18.86 -20.79
C HIS A 25 6.47 -17.72 -19.91
N ILE A 26 5.56 -17.03 -19.26
CA ILE A 26 5.87 -15.92 -18.36
C ILE A 26 5.21 -16.17 -17.01
N VAL A 27 6.04 -16.18 -15.98
CA VAL A 27 5.58 -16.21 -14.59
C VAL A 27 6.10 -14.97 -13.89
N GLY A 28 5.19 -14.17 -13.34
CA GLY A 28 5.52 -12.93 -12.63
C GLY A 28 5.62 -13.16 -11.14
N ILE A 29 6.53 -12.43 -10.49
CA ILE A 29 6.63 -12.26 -9.04
C ILE A 29 6.59 -10.77 -8.76
N VAL A 30 5.74 -10.33 -7.83
CA VAL A 30 5.55 -8.89 -7.56
C VAL A 30 6.40 -8.45 -6.38
N GLY A 31 7.34 -7.53 -6.64
CA GLY A 31 8.10 -6.81 -5.62
C GLY A 31 7.64 -5.35 -5.57
N SER A 32 7.01 -4.94 -4.48
CA SER A 32 6.57 -3.57 -4.22
C SER A 32 6.44 -3.38 -2.71
N ILE A 33 6.89 -2.24 -2.19
CA ILE A 33 6.64 -1.90 -0.78
C ILE A 33 5.21 -1.39 -0.56
N ASP A 34 4.58 -0.85 -1.61
CA ASP A 34 3.27 -0.20 -1.51
C ASP A 34 2.10 -1.18 -1.39
N ASN A 35 2.34 -2.47 -1.64
CA ASN A 35 1.30 -3.52 -1.70
C ASN A 35 0.12 -3.13 -2.61
N ASP A 36 0.43 -2.53 -3.74
CA ASP A 36 -0.52 -1.89 -4.65
C ASP A 36 -1.01 -2.77 -5.80
N PHE A 37 -0.57 -4.03 -5.87
CA PHE A 37 -0.93 -4.99 -6.89
C PHE A 37 -2.14 -5.84 -6.48
N CYS A 38 -3.21 -5.80 -7.29
CA CYS A 38 -4.42 -6.60 -7.06
C CYS A 38 -4.22 -8.06 -7.51
N GLY A 39 -4.57 -8.99 -6.62
CA GLY A 39 -4.49 -10.43 -6.91
C GLY A 39 -3.57 -11.19 -5.96
N THR A 40 -2.83 -10.51 -5.10
CA THR A 40 -2.06 -11.07 -4.01
C THR A 40 -2.34 -10.33 -2.71
N ASP A 41 -2.35 -11.02 -1.60
CA ASP A 41 -2.53 -10.39 -0.27
C ASP A 41 -1.30 -9.58 0.13
N MET A 42 -0.10 -10.04 -0.28
CA MET A 42 1.17 -9.37 0.03
C MET A 42 2.12 -9.40 -1.17
N THR A 43 2.76 -8.26 -1.41
CA THR A 43 3.89 -8.12 -2.33
C THR A 43 5.20 -8.19 -1.56
N ILE A 44 6.27 -8.69 -2.20
CA ILE A 44 7.59 -8.77 -1.57
C ILE A 44 8.11 -7.36 -1.30
N GLY A 45 8.43 -7.09 -0.05
CA GLY A 45 8.94 -5.79 0.42
C GLY A 45 7.96 -4.99 1.28
N ALA A 46 6.66 -5.24 1.17
CA ALA A 46 5.65 -4.49 1.91
C ALA A 46 5.75 -4.69 3.43
N ASP A 47 5.96 -5.92 3.90
CA ASP A 47 6.13 -6.21 5.32
C ASP A 47 7.42 -5.58 5.88
N SER A 48 8.51 -5.62 5.13
CA SER A 48 9.77 -4.98 5.53
C SER A 48 9.64 -3.46 5.66
N ALA A 49 8.90 -2.83 4.73
CA ALA A 49 8.64 -1.39 4.80
C ALA A 49 7.75 -1.04 6.01
N LEU A 50 6.69 -1.82 6.23
CA LEU A 50 5.81 -1.65 7.38
C LEU A 50 6.57 -1.78 8.70
N HIS A 51 7.45 -2.77 8.82
CA HIS A 51 8.30 -2.94 9.99
C HIS A 51 9.15 -1.68 10.27
N ARG A 52 9.75 -1.07 9.23
CA ARG A 52 10.49 0.20 9.37
C ARG A 52 9.62 1.34 9.86
N ILE A 53 8.39 1.44 9.35
CA ILE A 53 7.46 2.48 9.74
C ILE A 53 7.11 2.31 11.23
N VAL A 54 6.76 1.10 11.65
CA VAL A 54 6.39 0.78 13.05
C VAL A 54 7.56 1.11 13.99
N ASP A 55 8.79 0.69 13.68
CA ASP A 55 9.99 1.04 14.47
C ASP A 55 10.16 2.55 14.62
N CYS A 56 9.92 3.32 13.54
CA CYS A 56 10.00 4.77 13.58
C CYS A 56 8.89 5.39 14.44
N VAL A 57 7.66 4.89 14.34
CA VAL A 57 6.53 5.36 15.15
C VAL A 57 6.80 5.08 16.63
N ASP A 58 7.25 3.88 16.98
CA ASP A 58 7.57 3.50 18.35
C ASP A 58 8.68 4.39 18.92
N THR A 59 9.72 4.67 18.15
CA THR A 59 10.79 5.58 18.53
C THR A 59 10.28 7.00 18.81
N ILE A 60 9.38 7.51 17.96
CA ILE A 60 8.79 8.85 18.11
C ILE A 60 7.82 8.88 19.29
N THR A 61 7.07 7.81 19.51
CA THR A 61 6.08 7.69 20.59
C THR A 61 6.73 7.93 21.96
N THR A 62 7.93 7.40 22.20
CA THR A 62 8.64 7.62 23.46
C THR A 62 8.96 9.09 23.71
N THR A 63 9.38 9.81 22.68
CA THR A 63 9.62 11.26 22.74
C THR A 63 8.32 12.06 22.87
N ALA A 64 7.27 11.63 22.20
CA ALA A 64 5.96 12.29 22.23
C ALA A 64 5.34 12.28 23.63
N HIS A 65 5.46 11.17 24.34
CA HIS A 65 4.98 11.04 25.73
C HIS A 65 5.62 12.07 26.66
N SER A 66 6.93 12.29 26.59
CA SER A 66 7.65 13.18 27.49
C SER A 66 7.29 14.66 27.28
N HIS A 67 6.88 15.07 26.07
CA HIS A 67 6.63 16.46 25.71
C HIS A 67 5.16 16.80 25.45
N GLN A 68 4.24 15.85 25.53
CA GLN A 68 2.80 16.03 25.28
C GLN A 68 2.48 16.64 23.89
N ARG A 69 3.25 16.26 22.86
CA ARG A 69 3.17 16.74 21.49
C ARG A 69 2.29 15.86 20.62
N ALA A 70 1.80 16.44 19.53
CA ALA A 70 1.30 15.66 18.41
C ALA A 70 2.40 15.42 17.38
N PHE A 71 2.36 14.25 16.75
CA PHE A 71 3.25 13.93 15.65
C PHE A 71 2.45 13.54 14.42
N VAL A 72 2.80 14.15 13.31
CA VAL A 72 2.29 13.78 11.97
C VAL A 72 3.40 13.07 11.24
N LEU A 73 3.21 11.78 10.99
CA LEU A 73 4.16 10.96 10.23
C LEU A 73 3.68 10.79 8.80
N GLU A 74 4.48 11.26 7.87
CA GLU A 74 4.25 11.02 6.44
C GLU A 74 4.99 9.77 6.00
N VAL A 75 4.24 8.83 5.42
CA VAL A 75 4.75 7.56 4.91
C VAL A 75 4.58 7.47 3.40
N MET A 76 5.37 6.63 2.76
CA MET A 76 5.24 6.37 1.32
C MET A 76 3.86 5.76 1.01
N GLY A 77 3.45 5.88 -0.24
CA GLY A 77 2.14 5.42 -0.68
C GLY A 77 1.45 6.49 -1.54
N ARG A 78 2.05 6.78 -2.72
CA ARG A 78 1.52 7.79 -3.64
C ARG A 78 0.16 7.43 -4.19
N HIS A 79 -0.04 6.15 -4.48
CA HIS A 79 -1.25 5.63 -5.10
C HIS A 79 -1.89 4.49 -4.31
N CYS A 80 -1.35 4.20 -3.12
CA CYS A 80 -1.84 3.14 -2.25
C CYS A 80 -1.57 3.48 -0.78
N GLY A 81 -2.62 3.53 0.01
CA GLY A 81 -2.56 3.84 1.44
C GLY A 81 -2.25 2.64 2.34
N TYR A 82 -1.85 1.49 1.79
CA TYR A 82 -1.63 0.27 2.56
C TYR A 82 -0.68 0.46 3.74
N LEU A 83 0.49 1.06 3.48
CA LEU A 83 1.49 1.29 4.53
C LEU A 83 0.97 2.21 5.63
N ALA A 84 0.29 3.30 5.25
CA ALA A 84 -0.29 4.24 6.21
C ALA A 84 -1.37 3.57 7.06
N LEU A 85 -2.28 2.83 6.44
CA LEU A 85 -3.38 2.15 7.10
C LEU A 85 -2.89 1.07 8.06
N CYS A 86 -2.00 0.18 7.60
CA CYS A 86 -1.46 -0.89 8.44
C CYS A 86 -0.61 -0.34 9.59
N ALA A 87 0.20 0.69 9.35
CA ALA A 87 0.94 1.35 10.41
C ALA A 87 0.02 2.01 11.45
N ALA A 88 -1.05 2.68 10.99
CA ALA A 88 -2.03 3.29 11.90
C ALA A 88 -2.72 2.26 12.80
N ILE A 89 -3.08 1.11 12.25
CA ILE A 89 -3.68 0.01 13.02
C ILE A 89 -2.67 -0.57 14.01
N SER A 90 -1.44 -0.84 13.56
CA SER A 90 -0.38 -1.47 14.36
C SER A 90 0.06 -0.60 15.54
N CYS A 91 0.16 0.70 15.33
CA CYS A 91 0.64 1.66 16.34
C CYS A 91 -0.49 2.33 17.13
N GLY A 92 -1.76 2.01 16.83
CA GLY A 92 -2.91 2.64 17.48
C GLY A 92 -3.00 4.14 17.21
N ALA A 93 -2.65 4.60 16.00
CA ALA A 93 -2.71 6.01 15.64
C ALA A 93 -4.13 6.60 15.79
N ASP A 94 -4.19 7.87 16.17
CA ASP A 94 -5.47 8.57 16.40
C ASP A 94 -6.20 8.86 15.07
N TYR A 95 -5.43 9.06 13.99
CA TYR A 95 -5.97 9.39 12.68
C TYR A 95 -5.06 8.89 11.56
N VAL A 96 -5.67 8.56 10.41
CA VAL A 96 -4.93 8.17 9.20
C VAL A 96 -5.55 8.83 7.98
N PHE A 97 -4.72 9.23 7.02
CA PHE A 97 -5.15 9.74 5.73
C PHE A 97 -4.57 8.89 4.61
N ILE A 98 -5.43 8.35 3.77
CA ILE A 98 -5.07 7.48 2.64
C ILE A 98 -5.75 7.95 1.35
N PRO A 99 -5.16 7.70 0.18
CA PRO A 99 -5.72 8.17 -1.08
C PRO A 99 -7.02 7.45 -1.49
N GLU A 100 -7.22 6.18 -1.08
CA GLU A 100 -8.39 5.38 -1.43
C GLU A 100 -9.65 5.73 -0.64
N ASP A 101 -9.52 6.38 0.52
CA ASP A 101 -10.65 6.76 1.38
C ASP A 101 -10.48 8.22 1.83
N PRO A 102 -10.67 9.17 0.90
CA PRO A 102 -10.58 10.59 1.21
C PRO A 102 -11.63 11.03 2.22
N PRO A 103 -11.24 11.80 3.24
CA PRO A 103 -12.17 12.25 4.26
C PRO A 103 -13.23 13.20 3.68
N GLU A 104 -14.41 13.20 4.31
CA GLU A 104 -15.51 14.12 3.97
C GLU A 104 -15.18 15.56 4.34
N GLU A 105 -15.91 16.50 3.76
CA GLU A 105 -15.81 17.94 4.10
C GLU A 105 -15.96 18.16 5.62
N GLY A 106 -15.20 19.11 6.15
CA GLY A 106 -15.14 19.39 7.59
C GLY A 106 -14.35 18.34 8.39
N TRP A 107 -13.51 17.57 7.75
CA TRP A 107 -12.66 16.59 8.42
C TRP A 107 -11.69 17.22 9.43
N GLU A 108 -11.24 18.45 9.17
CA GLU A 108 -10.37 19.19 10.08
C GLU A 108 -11.03 19.37 11.45
N GLU A 109 -12.30 19.81 11.45
CA GLU A 109 -13.05 20.03 12.69
C GLU A 109 -13.31 18.70 13.42
N ARG A 110 -13.65 17.63 12.67
CA ARG A 110 -13.86 16.30 13.26
C ARG A 110 -12.58 15.77 13.87
N MET A 111 -11.44 15.89 13.17
CA MET A 111 -10.13 15.49 13.69
C MET A 111 -9.80 16.23 14.98
N ILE A 112 -9.92 17.56 14.97
CA ILE A 112 -9.64 18.39 16.14
C ILE A 112 -10.55 18.05 17.32
N THR A 113 -11.86 17.93 17.08
CA THR A 113 -12.83 17.55 18.11
C THR A 113 -12.49 16.19 18.75
N LYS A 114 -12.08 15.20 17.93
CA LYS A 114 -11.65 13.88 18.39
C LYS A 114 -10.40 13.99 19.27
N MET A 115 -9.40 14.76 18.83
CA MET A 115 -8.16 14.96 19.56
C MET A 115 -8.41 15.69 20.91
N GLU A 116 -9.21 16.77 20.91
CA GLU A 116 -9.57 17.48 22.15
C GLU A 116 -10.31 16.56 23.15
N LYS A 117 -11.25 15.76 22.64
CA LYS A 117 -11.99 14.80 23.46
C LYS A 117 -11.03 13.78 24.08
N ALA A 118 -10.13 13.18 23.29
CA ALA A 118 -9.13 12.25 23.79
C ALA A 118 -8.23 12.87 24.87
N ARG A 119 -7.81 14.12 24.67
CA ARG A 119 -6.98 14.86 25.64
C ARG A 119 -7.74 15.17 26.94
N LYS A 120 -9.04 15.45 26.88
CA LYS A 120 -9.90 15.62 28.09
C LYS A 120 -9.97 14.33 28.93
N PHE A 121 -9.88 13.17 28.28
CA PHE A 121 -9.79 11.86 28.96
C PHE A 121 -8.36 11.46 29.39
N GLY A 122 -7.38 12.38 29.28
CA GLY A 122 -6.01 12.14 29.75
C GLY A 122 -5.06 11.59 28.69
N ASN A 123 -5.51 11.37 27.46
CA ASN A 123 -4.61 11.00 26.37
C ASN A 123 -3.77 12.23 25.97
N ARG A 124 -2.45 12.15 26.18
CA ARG A 124 -1.51 13.25 25.93
C ARG A 124 -0.66 13.02 24.68
N LEU A 125 -0.76 11.84 24.09
CA LEU A 125 -0.08 11.46 22.88
C LEU A 125 -1.06 11.52 21.73
N ASN A 126 -0.66 12.18 20.63
CA ASN A 126 -1.44 12.15 19.40
C ASN A 126 -0.51 11.77 18.24
N ILE A 127 -0.81 10.67 17.58
CA ILE A 127 -0.12 10.19 16.38
C ILE A 127 -1.10 10.23 15.20
N ILE A 128 -0.70 10.93 14.16
CA ILE A 128 -1.43 11.02 12.89
C ILE A 128 -0.52 10.46 11.81
N ILE A 129 -1.02 9.53 11.04
CA ILE A 129 -0.28 8.96 9.90
C ILE A 129 -0.92 9.44 8.60
N VAL A 130 -0.09 9.86 7.67
CA VAL A 130 -0.54 10.34 6.35
C VAL A 130 0.25 9.68 5.25
N ALA A 131 -0.44 9.10 4.27
CA ALA A 131 0.19 8.63 3.05
C ALA A 131 0.59 9.85 2.18
N GLU A 132 1.74 9.82 1.52
CA GLU A 132 2.22 10.93 0.66
C GLU A 132 1.24 11.31 -0.45
N GLY A 133 0.36 10.39 -0.85
CA GLY A 133 -0.68 10.60 -1.87
C GLY A 133 -2.06 10.90 -1.31
N ALA A 134 -2.20 11.19 -0.01
CA ALA A 134 -3.49 11.49 0.60
C ALA A 134 -4.12 12.75 0.01
N ILE A 135 -5.42 12.68 -0.27
CA ILE A 135 -6.22 13.76 -0.84
C ILE A 135 -7.55 13.91 -0.10
N ASP A 136 -8.20 15.05 -0.23
CA ASP A 136 -9.60 15.21 0.14
C ASP A 136 -10.55 14.77 -1.00
N ARG A 137 -11.85 14.79 -0.76
CA ARG A 137 -12.86 14.40 -1.79
C ARG A 137 -12.89 15.34 -3.00
N ASN A 138 -12.31 16.52 -2.90
CA ASN A 138 -12.17 17.45 -4.02
C ASN A 138 -10.91 17.19 -4.85
N GLY A 139 -10.02 16.30 -4.35
CA GLY A 139 -8.74 15.98 -4.97
C GLY A 139 -7.59 16.88 -4.52
N LYS A 140 -7.80 17.71 -3.50
CA LYS A 140 -6.75 18.56 -2.94
C LYS A 140 -5.84 17.73 -2.04
N PRO A 141 -4.50 17.83 -2.18
CA PRO A 141 -3.57 17.10 -1.33
C PRO A 141 -3.72 17.44 0.16
N ILE A 142 -3.75 16.40 0.99
CA ILE A 142 -3.67 16.52 2.45
C ILE A 142 -2.21 16.23 2.84
N THR A 143 -1.43 17.28 3.04
CA THR A 143 -0.01 17.17 3.39
C THR A 143 0.20 17.13 4.90
N SER A 144 1.31 16.54 5.33
CA SER A 144 1.72 16.50 6.73
C SER A 144 1.87 17.90 7.33
N ASN A 145 2.36 18.87 6.54
CA ASN A 145 2.47 20.26 6.97
C ASN A 145 1.09 20.94 7.14
N TYR A 146 0.15 20.67 6.24
CA TYR A 146 -1.21 21.19 6.37
C TYR A 146 -1.88 20.68 7.65
N ILE A 147 -1.76 19.39 7.95
CA ILE A 147 -2.29 18.80 9.19
C ILE A 147 -1.65 19.45 10.43
N LYS A 148 -0.33 19.66 10.41
CA LYS A 148 0.38 20.38 11.48
C LYS A 148 -0.19 21.78 11.69
N ASP A 149 -0.40 22.54 10.61
CA ASP A 149 -0.92 23.91 10.69
C ASP A 149 -2.34 23.93 11.26
N VAL A 150 -3.20 22.99 10.86
CA VAL A 150 -4.55 22.82 11.42
C VAL A 150 -4.49 22.56 12.93
N CYS A 151 -3.65 21.64 13.39
CA CYS A 151 -3.50 21.34 14.83
C CYS A 151 -2.96 22.54 15.61
N SER A 152 -1.96 23.23 15.07
CA SER A 152 -1.33 24.37 15.75
C SER A 152 -2.28 25.57 15.85
N GLN A 153 -3.05 25.85 14.79
CA GLN A 153 -3.94 27.02 14.74
C GLN A 153 -5.22 26.82 15.54
N LYS A 154 -5.82 25.61 15.49
CA LYS A 154 -7.13 25.36 16.09
C LYS A 154 -7.08 25.00 17.57
N ILE A 155 -6.07 24.28 18.03
CA ILE A 155 -5.96 23.80 19.42
C ILE A 155 -4.63 24.16 20.10
N ASN A 156 -3.84 25.03 19.46
CA ASN A 156 -2.53 25.46 19.96
C ASN A 156 -1.64 24.29 20.42
N LEU A 157 -1.66 23.17 19.69
CA LEU A 157 -0.93 21.97 20.00
C LEU A 157 0.44 21.99 19.31
N ASP A 158 1.52 21.86 20.10
CA ASP A 158 2.88 21.71 19.54
C ASP A 158 2.94 20.44 18.68
N THR A 159 2.86 20.62 17.38
CA THR A 159 2.78 19.54 16.40
C THR A 159 4.05 19.44 15.58
N ARG A 160 4.63 18.28 15.52
CA ARG A 160 5.85 17.98 14.77
C ARG A 160 5.54 17.11 13.57
N VAL A 161 6.23 17.37 12.46
CA VAL A 161 6.15 16.55 11.24
C VAL A 161 7.41 15.70 11.12
N THR A 162 7.22 14.45 10.78
CA THR A 162 8.31 13.54 10.41
C THR A 162 7.96 12.89 9.09
N VAL A 163 8.76 13.17 8.05
CA VAL A 163 8.64 12.53 6.73
C VAL A 163 9.64 11.39 6.68
N LEU A 164 9.17 10.15 6.63
CA LEU A 164 10.05 8.98 6.66
C LEU A 164 10.80 8.79 5.33
N GLY A 165 10.16 9.09 4.20
CA GLY A 165 10.80 9.04 2.89
C GLY A 165 11.44 7.68 2.57
N HIS A 166 12.59 7.70 1.92
CA HIS A 166 13.23 6.51 1.36
C HIS A 166 13.82 5.53 2.38
N VAL A 167 13.93 5.86 3.67
CA VAL A 167 14.36 4.89 4.69
C VAL A 167 13.42 3.68 4.77
N GLN A 168 12.17 3.85 4.36
CA GLN A 168 11.18 2.77 4.27
C GLN A 168 11.56 1.67 3.26
N ARG A 169 12.37 2.00 2.25
CA ARG A 169 12.86 1.06 1.23
C ARG A 169 14.14 0.35 1.62
N GLY A 170 14.78 0.80 2.69
CA GLY A 170 16.09 0.34 3.10
C GLY A 170 16.09 -0.76 4.16
N GLY A 171 17.28 -1.18 4.53
CA GLY A 171 17.55 -2.10 5.62
C GLY A 171 17.40 -3.57 5.25
N ARG A 172 17.42 -4.43 6.29
CA ARG A 172 17.31 -5.87 6.11
C ARG A 172 15.84 -6.27 5.91
N PRO A 173 15.54 -7.22 5.02
CA PRO A 173 14.19 -7.73 4.88
C PRO A 173 13.71 -8.41 6.16
N SER A 174 12.41 -8.32 6.43
CA SER A 174 11.76 -9.05 7.52
C SER A 174 11.81 -10.56 7.29
N ALA A 175 11.58 -11.34 8.35
CA ALA A 175 11.48 -12.79 8.23
C ALA A 175 10.36 -13.19 7.26
N PHE A 176 9.23 -12.48 7.30
CA PHE A 176 8.10 -12.71 6.41
C PHE A 176 8.49 -12.54 4.94
N ASP A 177 9.11 -11.43 4.56
CA ASP A 177 9.51 -11.17 3.17
C ASP A 177 10.57 -12.17 2.66
N ARG A 178 11.47 -12.62 3.52
CA ARG A 178 12.45 -13.68 3.16
C ARG A 178 11.76 -14.99 2.83
N ILE A 179 10.81 -15.41 3.66
CA ILE A 179 10.02 -16.63 3.45
C ILE A 179 9.14 -16.48 2.22
N LEU A 180 8.45 -15.34 2.08
CA LEU A 180 7.59 -15.05 0.94
C LEU A 180 8.36 -15.10 -0.39
N GLY A 181 9.50 -14.43 -0.46
CA GLY A 181 10.34 -14.43 -1.66
C GLY A 181 10.84 -15.83 -2.02
N THR A 182 11.25 -16.64 -1.04
CA THR A 182 11.66 -18.03 -1.25
C THR A 182 10.50 -18.87 -1.78
N ARG A 183 9.32 -18.79 -1.16
CA ARG A 183 8.13 -19.56 -1.57
C ARG A 183 7.67 -19.16 -2.97
N MET A 184 7.59 -17.86 -3.26
CA MET A 184 7.20 -17.35 -4.59
C MET A 184 8.20 -17.78 -5.67
N GLY A 185 9.51 -17.74 -5.36
CA GLY A 185 10.56 -18.20 -6.30
C GLY A 185 10.44 -19.67 -6.62
N CYS A 186 10.27 -20.52 -5.62
CA CYS A 186 10.06 -21.97 -5.83
C CYS A 186 8.80 -22.24 -6.68
N GLU A 187 7.67 -21.62 -6.32
CA GLU A 187 6.41 -21.80 -7.05
C GLU A 187 6.49 -21.30 -8.49
N ALA A 188 7.24 -20.21 -8.74
CA ALA A 188 7.45 -19.70 -10.10
C ALA A 188 8.20 -20.70 -10.98
N VAL A 189 9.22 -21.37 -10.43
CA VAL A 189 9.94 -22.42 -11.16
C VAL A 189 9.04 -23.61 -11.44
N LEU A 190 8.28 -24.08 -10.45
CA LEU A 190 7.30 -25.17 -10.63
C LEU A 190 6.27 -24.82 -11.70
N ALA A 191 5.74 -23.59 -11.68
CA ALA A 191 4.78 -23.13 -12.67
C ALA A 191 5.35 -23.12 -14.10
N LEU A 192 6.64 -22.79 -14.26
CA LEU A 192 7.32 -22.88 -15.56
C LEU A 192 7.56 -24.31 -16.02
N LEU A 193 7.96 -25.19 -15.11
CA LEU A 193 8.21 -26.61 -15.44
C LEU A 193 6.92 -27.38 -15.81
N GLU A 194 5.80 -27.00 -15.21
CA GLU A 194 4.48 -27.58 -15.47
C GLU A 194 3.75 -26.97 -16.66
N SER A 195 4.32 -25.91 -17.28
CA SER A 195 3.66 -25.18 -18.36
C SER A 195 3.67 -25.97 -19.68
N ASP A 196 2.55 -25.88 -20.39
CA ASP A 196 2.34 -26.48 -21.70
C ASP A 196 1.97 -25.42 -22.75
N GLU A 197 1.67 -25.84 -23.98
CA GLU A 197 1.33 -24.93 -25.10
C GLU A 197 0.14 -24.01 -24.82
N ASN A 198 -0.76 -24.39 -23.92
CA ASN A 198 -1.99 -23.67 -23.62
C ASN A 198 -1.90 -22.87 -22.31
N THR A 199 -0.79 -23.01 -21.59
CA THR A 199 -0.61 -22.33 -20.29
C THR A 199 -0.50 -20.82 -20.49
N GLU A 200 -1.39 -20.09 -19.83
CA GLU A 200 -1.39 -18.63 -19.83
C GLU A 200 -0.36 -18.07 -18.83
N ALA A 201 0.09 -16.84 -19.11
CA ALA A 201 0.97 -16.13 -18.20
C ALA A 201 0.29 -15.94 -16.82
N CYS A 202 1.00 -16.22 -15.75
CA CYS A 202 0.50 -16.10 -14.40
C CYS A 202 1.41 -15.25 -13.50
N VAL A 203 0.85 -14.80 -12.38
CA VAL A 203 1.57 -14.19 -11.28
C VAL A 203 1.47 -15.10 -10.09
N ILE A 204 2.60 -15.36 -9.43
CA ILE A 204 2.61 -16.06 -8.16
C ILE A 204 2.11 -15.12 -7.06
N SER A 205 1.10 -15.55 -6.37
CA SER A 205 0.35 -14.74 -5.42
C SER A 205 0.21 -15.46 -4.08
N LEU A 206 0.09 -14.67 -3.02
CA LEU A 206 -0.28 -15.16 -1.70
C LEU A 206 -1.78 -14.92 -1.49
N ARG A 207 -2.52 -15.97 -1.08
CA ARG A 207 -3.91 -15.86 -0.60
C ARG A 207 -4.05 -16.58 0.73
N GLY A 208 -4.33 -15.82 1.78
CA GLY A 208 -4.17 -16.33 3.14
C GLY A 208 -2.73 -16.77 3.38
N ASN A 209 -2.51 -18.06 3.62
CA ASN A 209 -1.16 -18.62 3.78
C ASN A 209 -0.74 -19.56 2.64
N GLN A 210 -1.44 -19.54 1.51
CA GLN A 210 -1.19 -20.44 0.38
C GLN A 210 -0.67 -19.69 -0.84
N MET A 211 0.31 -20.31 -1.54
CA MET A 211 0.72 -19.84 -2.86
C MET A 211 -0.33 -20.25 -3.88
N CYS A 212 -0.68 -19.33 -4.76
CA CYS A 212 -1.57 -19.60 -5.88
C CYS A 212 -1.06 -18.90 -7.15
N ARG A 213 -1.50 -19.43 -8.30
CA ARG A 213 -1.20 -18.86 -9.62
C ARG A 213 -2.43 -18.10 -10.12
N VAL A 214 -2.28 -16.80 -10.34
CA VAL A 214 -3.36 -15.92 -10.80
C VAL A 214 -3.07 -15.51 -12.24
N ASN A 215 -4.09 -15.48 -13.09
CA ASN A 215 -3.91 -14.98 -14.46
C ASN A 215 -3.33 -13.57 -14.45
N MET A 216 -2.18 -13.40 -15.12
CA MET A 216 -1.43 -12.13 -15.12
C MET A 216 -2.24 -10.97 -15.67
N MET A 217 -2.95 -11.18 -16.77
CA MET A 217 -3.71 -10.11 -17.43
C MET A 217 -4.96 -9.71 -16.64
N GLU A 218 -5.54 -10.65 -15.91
CA GLU A 218 -6.65 -10.36 -14.99
C GLU A 218 -6.17 -9.52 -13.81
N ALA A 219 -5.06 -9.91 -13.17
CA ALA A 219 -4.48 -9.17 -12.06
C ALA A 219 -4.06 -7.75 -12.48
N VAL A 220 -3.43 -7.60 -13.64
CA VAL A 220 -3.06 -6.28 -14.19
C VAL A 220 -4.30 -5.42 -14.45
N ARG A 221 -5.35 -5.98 -15.05
CA ARG A 221 -6.61 -5.24 -15.27
C ARG A 221 -7.24 -4.77 -13.97
N LYS A 222 -7.33 -5.63 -12.96
CA LYS A 222 -7.84 -5.25 -11.63
C LYS A 222 -7.02 -4.13 -11.00
N THR A 223 -5.69 -4.20 -11.10
CA THR A 223 -4.81 -3.14 -10.60
C THR A 223 -5.06 -1.81 -11.32
N GLN A 224 -5.25 -1.82 -12.64
CA GLN A 224 -5.59 -0.62 -13.41
C GLN A 224 -6.98 -0.07 -13.07
N GLN A 225 -7.95 -0.95 -12.80
CA GLN A 225 -9.30 -0.56 -12.39
C GLN A 225 -9.32 0.26 -11.11
N VAL A 226 -8.42 -0.02 -10.14
CA VAL A 226 -8.29 0.82 -8.94
C VAL A 226 -7.98 2.26 -9.31
N GLY A 227 -6.99 2.49 -10.17
CA GLY A 227 -6.64 3.85 -10.63
C GLY A 227 -7.82 4.54 -11.33
N THR A 228 -8.58 3.79 -12.14
CA THR A 228 -9.78 4.31 -12.82
C THR A 228 -10.89 4.65 -11.81
N ALA A 229 -11.14 3.79 -10.83
CA ALA A 229 -12.12 4.03 -9.77
C ALA A 229 -11.76 5.28 -8.96
N MET A 230 -10.48 5.43 -8.58
CA MET A 230 -10.00 6.63 -7.88
C MET A 230 -10.15 7.90 -8.72
N ALA A 231 -9.79 7.86 -10.00
CA ALA A 231 -9.96 8.99 -10.91
C ALA A 231 -11.43 9.41 -11.07
N ASN A 232 -12.35 8.45 -11.04
CA ASN A 232 -13.80 8.66 -11.11
C ASN A 232 -14.41 8.97 -9.73
N LYS A 233 -13.61 9.09 -8.68
CA LYS A 233 -14.05 9.31 -7.28
C LYS A 233 -15.00 8.22 -6.76
N ASN A 234 -14.88 7.01 -7.29
CA ASN A 234 -15.60 5.82 -6.81
C ASN A 234 -14.75 5.12 -5.72
N TRP A 235 -14.72 5.72 -4.53
CA TRP A 235 -13.87 5.29 -3.42
C TRP A 235 -14.25 3.91 -2.89
N GLU A 236 -15.53 3.57 -2.92
CA GLU A 236 -16.03 2.26 -2.48
C GLU A 236 -15.52 1.13 -3.39
N GLU A 237 -15.56 1.34 -4.70
CA GLU A 237 -14.98 0.40 -5.67
C GLU A 237 -13.45 0.31 -5.51
N ALA A 238 -12.76 1.43 -5.36
CA ALA A 238 -11.33 1.46 -5.17
C ALA A 238 -10.88 0.65 -3.95
N THR A 239 -11.51 0.85 -2.79
CA THR A 239 -11.22 0.10 -1.57
C THR A 239 -11.59 -1.38 -1.67
N SER A 240 -12.71 -1.71 -2.33
CA SER A 240 -13.13 -3.10 -2.58
C SER A 240 -12.14 -3.86 -3.46
N LEU A 241 -11.63 -3.24 -4.52
CA LEU A 241 -10.63 -3.83 -5.41
C LEU A 241 -9.27 -4.07 -4.72
N ARG A 242 -8.91 -3.25 -3.74
CA ARG A 242 -7.71 -3.42 -2.90
C ARG A 242 -7.81 -4.61 -1.94
N GLY A 243 -9.02 -5.09 -1.65
CA GLY A 243 -9.27 -6.26 -0.82
C GLY A 243 -9.69 -5.97 0.62
N SER A 244 -9.85 -7.04 1.40
CA SER A 244 -10.44 -7.00 2.74
C SER A 244 -9.66 -6.15 3.74
N THR A 245 -8.35 -6.07 3.63
CA THR A 245 -7.51 -5.24 4.51
C THR A 245 -7.93 -3.77 4.44
N PHE A 246 -8.24 -3.25 3.25
CA PHE A 246 -8.71 -1.87 3.09
C PHE A 246 -10.15 -1.70 3.55
N SER A 247 -11.05 -2.58 3.14
CA SER A 247 -12.48 -2.46 3.46
C SER A 247 -12.81 -2.63 4.95
N HIS A 248 -12.00 -3.38 5.69
CA HIS A 248 -12.16 -3.54 7.14
C HIS A 248 -11.24 -2.59 7.92
N GLY A 249 -10.03 -2.36 7.45
CA GLY A 249 -9.02 -1.53 8.14
C GLY A 249 -9.44 -0.06 8.25
N SER A 250 -9.98 0.52 7.18
CA SER A 250 -10.49 1.89 7.22
C SER A 250 -11.61 2.03 8.25
N LYS A 251 -12.56 1.08 8.31
CA LYS A 251 -13.61 1.09 9.33
C LYS A 251 -13.07 1.03 10.75
N LEU A 252 -12.03 0.24 11.02
CA LEU A 252 -11.42 0.14 12.36
C LEU A 252 -10.78 1.44 12.84
N VAL A 253 -10.16 2.20 11.96
CA VAL A 253 -9.50 3.46 12.32
C VAL A 253 -10.48 4.63 12.40
N PHE A 254 -11.48 4.66 11.49
CA PHE A 254 -12.43 5.77 11.43
C PHE A 254 -13.63 5.62 12.38
N SER A 255 -13.91 4.41 12.90
CA SER A 255 -15.02 4.16 13.83
C SER A 255 -14.66 4.35 15.31
N LYS A 256 -13.41 4.59 15.63
CA LYS A 256 -12.95 4.92 16.98
C LYS A 256 -12.97 6.44 17.17
#